data_ff0f3599abeb6d3c2bb1dc0d32adcf56
#
_entry.id   ff0f3599abeb6d3c2bb1dc0d32adcf56
#
_cell.length_a   1.000
_cell.length_b   1.000
_cell.length_c   1.000
_cell.angle_alpha   90.00
_cell.angle_beta   90.00
_cell.angle_gamma   90.00
#
_symmetry.space_group_name_H-M   'P 1'
#
loop_
_entity.id
_entity.type
_entity.pdbx_description
1 polymer ?
#
loop_
_entity_poly.entity_id
_entity_poly.type
_entity_poly.pdbx_seq_one_letter_code
_entity_poly.pdbx_strand_id
1 'polypeptide(L)'
;MNKFKPPNDIWNNKNIKPEAKEIYSYLYCRGFDRTVFHFNIGDIQNLIPITNVGFRNNLKILEKLKLLIYKEYKRGMYEIHIC
;
A
#
# COMPACT_ATOMS: atom_id res chain seq x y z
N MET A 1 0.04 19.00 11.80
CA MET A 1 0.74 18.09 10.90
C MET A 1 -0.24 17.04 10.38
N ASN A 2 -0.17 16.74 9.11
CA ASN A 2 -1.03 15.71 8.52
C ASN A 2 -0.39 14.34 8.66
N LYS A 3 -0.84 13.56 9.64
CA LYS A 3 -0.31 12.23 9.92
C LYS A 3 -0.71 11.18 8.87
N PHE A 4 -1.55 11.56 7.90
CA PHE A 4 -1.99 10.64 6.85
C PHE A 4 -1.10 10.72 5.61
N LYS A 5 -0.09 11.56 5.62
CA LYS A 5 0.86 11.62 4.50
C LYS A 5 2.05 10.71 4.76
N PRO A 6 2.45 9.91 3.77
CA PRO A 6 3.71 9.19 3.88
C PRO A 6 4.89 10.16 3.79
N PRO A 7 6.12 9.69 4.04
CA PRO A 7 7.31 10.55 3.93
C PRO A 7 7.38 11.28 2.59
N ASN A 8 7.88 12.51 2.61
CA ASN A 8 7.93 13.36 1.41
C ASN A 8 8.71 12.75 0.26
N ASP A 9 9.75 11.97 0.54
CA ASP A 9 10.53 11.32 -0.51
C ASP A 9 9.69 10.34 -1.33
N ILE A 10 8.68 9.73 -0.72
CA ILE A 10 7.76 8.86 -1.45
C ILE A 10 6.89 9.69 -2.39
N TRP A 11 6.33 10.80 -1.91
CA TRP A 11 5.47 11.66 -2.72
C TRP A 11 6.21 12.32 -3.87
N ASN A 12 7.48 12.66 -3.64
CA ASN A 12 8.27 13.38 -4.62
C ASN A 12 9.05 12.47 -5.56
N ASN A 13 8.96 11.16 -5.36
CA ASN A 13 9.67 10.21 -6.20
C ASN A 13 8.93 10.01 -7.53
N LYS A 14 9.53 10.51 -8.60
CA LYS A 14 8.94 10.44 -9.94
C LYS A 14 8.91 9.03 -10.51
N ASN A 15 9.67 8.11 -9.93
CA ASN A 15 9.72 6.72 -10.39
C ASN A 15 8.57 5.89 -9.82
N ILE A 16 7.81 6.44 -8.89
CA ILE A 16 6.66 5.76 -8.30
C ILE A 16 5.40 6.27 -8.98
N LYS A 17 4.60 5.34 -9.53
CA LYS A 17 3.35 5.69 -10.18
C LYS A 17 2.38 6.35 -9.18
N PRO A 18 1.56 7.31 -9.62
CA PRO A 18 0.58 7.96 -8.73
C PRO A 18 -0.34 6.96 -8.02
N GLU A 19 -0.76 5.91 -8.71
CA GLU A 19 -1.62 4.88 -8.11
C GLU A 19 -0.91 4.15 -6.98
N ALA A 20 0.39 3.83 -7.17
CA ALA A 20 1.18 3.18 -6.13
C ALA A 20 1.34 4.10 -4.92
N LYS A 21 1.56 5.39 -5.13
CA LYS A 21 1.64 6.37 -4.03
C LYS A 21 0.34 6.44 -3.24
N GLU A 22 -0.79 6.43 -3.93
CA GLU A 22 -2.10 6.49 -3.32
C GLU A 22 -2.36 5.25 -2.47
N ILE A 23 -2.04 4.08 -3.00
CA ILE A 23 -2.16 2.82 -2.29
C ILE A 23 -1.26 2.82 -1.06
N TYR A 24 0.01 3.22 -1.22
CA TYR A 24 0.94 3.27 -0.11
C TYR A 24 0.47 4.21 0.99
N SER A 25 -0.06 5.38 0.61
CA SER A 25 -0.60 6.34 1.58
C SER A 25 -1.72 5.74 2.40
N TYR A 26 -2.63 5.03 1.75
CA TYR A 26 -3.75 4.38 2.41
C TYR A 26 -3.26 3.31 3.39
N LEU A 27 -2.34 2.46 2.95
CA LEU A 27 -1.80 1.40 3.79
C LEU A 27 -0.97 1.96 4.95
N TYR A 28 -0.21 3.01 4.69
CA TYR A 28 0.58 3.68 5.73
C TYR A 28 -0.32 4.22 6.85
N CYS A 29 -1.44 4.82 6.48
CA CYS A 29 -2.40 5.33 7.47
C CYS A 29 -3.03 4.20 8.28
N ARG A 30 -3.19 3.03 7.68
CA ARG A 30 -3.81 1.88 8.34
C ARG A 30 -2.86 1.15 9.29
N GLY A 31 -1.57 1.13 8.99
CA GLY A 31 -0.66 0.24 9.66
C GLY A 31 0.70 0.78 10.05
N PHE A 32 0.89 2.10 10.03
CA PHE A 32 2.23 2.66 10.25
C PHE A 32 2.79 2.38 11.66
N ASP A 33 1.93 2.17 12.63
CA ASP A 33 2.34 1.88 14.01
C ASP A 33 2.23 0.41 14.37
N ARG A 34 2.04 -0.46 13.36
CA ARG A 34 1.87 -1.89 13.57
C ARG A 34 2.98 -2.67 12.88
N THR A 35 3.33 -3.81 13.48
CA THR A 35 4.32 -4.68 12.87
C THR A 35 3.76 -5.35 11.62
N VAL A 36 2.55 -5.91 11.73
CA VAL A 36 1.86 -6.57 10.61
C VAL A 36 0.36 -6.33 10.77
N PHE A 37 -0.32 -6.11 9.67
CA PHE A 37 -1.77 -6.01 9.70
C PHE A 37 -2.38 -6.76 8.51
N HIS A 38 -3.63 -7.16 8.66
CA HIS A 38 -4.38 -7.83 7.62
C HIS A 38 -5.21 -6.82 6.85
N PHE A 39 -5.27 -7.00 5.54
CA PHE A 39 -5.95 -6.06 4.66
C PHE A 39 -6.76 -6.80 3.62
N ASN A 40 -8.03 -6.40 3.47
CA ASN A 40 -8.90 -6.93 2.43
C ASN A 40 -8.97 -5.91 1.30
N ILE A 41 -8.73 -6.35 0.07
CA ILE A 41 -8.75 -5.46 -1.09
C ILE A 41 -10.10 -4.75 -1.24
N GLY A 42 -11.18 -5.35 -0.78
CA GLY A 42 -12.50 -4.72 -0.82
C GLY A 42 -12.54 -3.37 -0.11
N ASP A 43 -11.70 -3.19 0.91
CA ASP A 43 -11.65 -1.93 1.65
C ASP A 43 -11.14 -0.78 0.79
N ILE A 44 -10.18 -1.04 -0.09
CA ILE A 44 -9.65 0.01 -0.94
C ILE A 44 -10.45 0.14 -2.25
N GLN A 45 -11.11 -0.93 -2.67
CA GLN A 45 -11.95 -0.88 -3.87
C GLN A 45 -13.15 0.06 -3.70
N ASN A 46 -13.53 0.36 -2.47
CA ASN A 46 -14.56 1.36 -2.19
C ASN A 46 -14.08 2.78 -2.41
N LEU A 47 -12.76 2.98 -2.47
CA LEU A 47 -12.15 4.31 -2.60
C LEU A 47 -11.61 4.54 -4.00
N ILE A 48 -11.02 3.53 -4.61
CA ILE A 48 -10.45 3.64 -5.95
C ILE A 48 -10.84 2.42 -6.78
N PRO A 49 -11.10 2.58 -8.07
CA PRO A 49 -11.45 1.47 -8.95
C PRO A 49 -10.18 0.68 -9.31
N ILE A 50 -9.90 -0.37 -8.55
CA ILE A 50 -8.71 -1.17 -8.77
C ILE A 50 -9.08 -2.66 -8.73
N THR A 51 -8.46 -3.44 -9.61
CA THR A 51 -8.60 -4.90 -9.60
C THR A 51 -7.61 -5.52 -8.63
N ASN A 52 -7.85 -6.79 -8.26
CA ASN A 52 -6.90 -7.51 -7.41
C ASN A 52 -5.53 -7.62 -8.07
N VAL A 53 -5.50 -7.84 -9.38
CA VAL A 53 -4.24 -7.91 -10.14
C VAL A 53 -3.52 -6.57 -10.09
N GLY A 54 -4.22 -5.47 -10.33
CA GLY A 54 -3.65 -4.13 -10.27
C GLY A 54 -3.12 -3.79 -8.90
N PHE A 55 -3.88 -4.13 -7.86
CA PHE A 55 -3.45 -3.90 -6.48
C PHE A 55 -2.17 -4.68 -6.17
N ARG A 56 -2.14 -5.96 -6.55
CA ARG A 56 -0.96 -6.80 -6.33
C ARG A 56 0.26 -6.25 -7.07
N ASN A 57 0.08 -5.79 -8.30
CA ASN A 57 1.19 -5.22 -9.06
C ASN A 57 1.75 -3.98 -8.39
N ASN A 58 0.90 -3.14 -7.81
CA ASN A 58 1.35 -1.97 -7.06
C ASN A 58 2.08 -2.37 -5.79
N LEU A 59 1.60 -3.41 -5.09
CA LEU A 59 2.31 -3.91 -3.91
C LEU A 59 3.70 -4.43 -4.27
N LYS A 60 3.85 -5.09 -5.43
CA LYS A 60 5.17 -5.55 -5.89
C LYS A 60 6.12 -4.39 -6.12
N ILE A 61 5.62 -3.29 -6.69
CA ILE A 61 6.43 -2.10 -6.90
C ILE A 61 6.91 -1.54 -5.56
N LEU A 62 6.00 -1.41 -4.61
CA LEU A 62 6.31 -0.87 -3.29
C LEU A 62 7.26 -1.78 -2.52
N GLU A 63 7.10 -3.09 -2.63
CA GLU A 63 8.00 -4.05 -1.99
C GLU A 63 9.41 -3.98 -2.61
N LYS A 64 9.49 -3.85 -3.92
CA LYS A 64 10.76 -3.71 -4.61
C LYS A 64 11.51 -2.46 -4.15
N LEU A 65 10.80 -1.42 -3.79
CA LEU A 65 11.36 -0.19 -3.25
C LEU A 65 11.63 -0.27 -1.75
N LYS A 66 11.38 -1.42 -1.15
CA LYS A 66 11.60 -1.67 0.30
C LYS A 66 10.74 -0.81 1.19
N LEU A 67 9.57 -0.41 0.72
CA LEU A 67 8.63 0.41 1.49
C LEU A 67 7.67 -0.43 2.31
N LEU A 68 7.43 -1.67 1.88
CA LEU A 68 6.58 -2.60 2.62
C LEU A 68 6.93 -4.03 2.22
N ILE A 69 6.42 -4.97 3.01
CA ILE A 69 6.47 -6.40 2.70
C ILE A 69 5.04 -6.89 2.74
N TYR A 70 4.67 -7.76 1.81
CA TYR A 70 3.30 -8.25 1.75
C TYR A 70 3.26 -9.74 1.43
N LYS A 71 2.15 -10.36 1.80
CA LYS A 71 1.84 -11.74 1.47
C LYS A 71 0.34 -11.86 1.24
N GLU A 72 -0.05 -12.40 0.09
CA GLU A 72 -1.45 -12.71 -0.18
C GLU A 72 -1.72 -14.15 0.29
N TYR A 73 -2.41 -14.30 1.42
CA TYR A 73 -2.68 -15.63 1.97
C TYR A 73 -4.02 -16.20 1.51
N LYS A 74 -4.91 -15.36 1.01
CA LYS A 74 -6.15 -15.73 0.34
C LYS A 74 -6.39 -14.71 -0.76
N ARG A 75 -7.16 -15.07 -1.78
CA ARG A 75 -7.47 -14.14 -2.85
C ARG A 75 -8.10 -12.86 -2.29
N GLY A 76 -7.46 -11.74 -2.51
CA GLY A 76 -7.91 -10.45 -2.03
C GLY A 76 -7.61 -10.17 -0.57
N MET A 77 -6.95 -11.08 0.15
CA MET A 77 -6.60 -10.94 1.57
C MET A 77 -5.09 -10.93 1.73
N TYR A 78 -4.59 -9.88 2.35
CA TYR A 78 -3.15 -9.64 2.43
C TYR A 78 -2.68 -9.45 3.87
N GLU A 79 -1.48 -9.94 4.16
CA GLU A 79 -0.72 -9.52 5.33
C GLU A 79 0.28 -8.48 4.87
N ILE A 80 0.30 -7.33 5.54
CA ILE A 80 1.13 -6.21 5.13
C ILE A 80 1.93 -5.70 6.31
N HIS A 81 3.22 -5.45 6.06
CA HIS A 81 4.13 -4.86 7.01
C HIS A 81 4.76 -3.63 6.39
N ILE A 82 4.46 -2.46 6.94
CA ILE A 82 5.07 -1.21 6.49
C ILE A 82 6.49 -1.12 7.07
N CYS A 83 7.44 -0.94 6.20
CA CYS A 83 8.86 -0.85 6.61
C CYS A 83 9.22 0.53 7.17
#